data_394879ae81f8de0fc72def66ed58995a
#
_entry.id   394879ae81f8de0fc72def66ed58995a
#
_cell.length_a   1.000
_cell.length_b   1.000
_cell.length_c   1.000
_cell.angle_alpha   90.00
_cell.angle_beta   90.00
_cell.angle_gamma   90.00
#
_symmetry.space_group_name_H-M   'P 1'
#
loop_
_entity.id
_entity.type
_entity.pdbx_description
1 polymer ?
#
loop_
_entity_poly.entity_id
_entity_poly.type
_entity_poly.pdbx_seq_one_letter_code
_entity_poly.pdbx_strand_id
1 'polypeptide(L)'
;MSFDPFHVLALASGAQDQVRRAEVKTKPDLRGSRWALLKDARHWSGAQLNMMHWLQRSGLKTARAWRLKQALRSVYETGHSAQQAGHLLDRWISWARRCRLPAFTRLAATVRAHRDGILEHFRSGLSNGFIEAMNAQIQAAKARAKGYATDQTLIAISYLLCARLKHLPRNPWLARETT
;
A
#
# COMPACT_ATOMS: atom_id res chain seq x y z
N MET A 1 1.98 -11.95 10.51
CA MET A 1 2.52 -11.27 9.32
C MET A 1 1.51 -10.21 8.92
N SER A 2 1.86 -8.93 9.00
CA SER A 2 0.94 -7.83 8.64
C SER A 2 0.84 -7.75 7.12
N PHE A 3 -0.38 -7.72 6.59
CA PHE A 3 -0.64 -7.58 5.16
C PHE A 3 -0.78 -6.09 4.84
N ASP A 4 0.30 -5.52 4.29
CA ASP A 4 0.42 -4.09 4.02
C ASP A 4 -0.67 -3.59 3.05
N PRO A 5 -1.30 -2.42 3.34
CA PRO A 5 -2.21 -1.73 2.43
C PRO A 5 -1.69 -1.58 1.01
N PHE A 6 -0.40 -1.26 0.85
CA PHE A 6 0.23 -1.11 -0.46
C PHE A 6 0.13 -2.37 -1.31
N HIS A 7 0.43 -3.54 -0.73
CA HIS A 7 0.34 -4.82 -1.44
C HIS A 7 -1.08 -5.17 -1.84
N VAL A 8 -2.05 -4.96 -0.95
CA VAL A 8 -3.47 -5.22 -1.23
C VAL A 8 -3.98 -4.30 -2.35
N LEU A 9 -3.62 -3.01 -2.33
CA LEU A 9 -4.02 -2.06 -3.35
C LEU A 9 -3.28 -2.28 -4.69
N ALA A 10 -2.05 -2.79 -4.66
CA ALA A 10 -1.32 -3.21 -5.86
C ALA A 10 -2.03 -4.40 -6.54
N LEU A 11 -2.47 -5.41 -5.77
CA LEU A 11 -3.27 -6.52 -6.29
C LEU A 11 -4.60 -6.04 -6.89
N ALA A 12 -5.27 -5.09 -6.25
CA ALA A 12 -6.51 -4.49 -6.77
C ALA A 12 -6.27 -3.72 -8.08
N SER A 13 -5.15 -3.02 -8.18
CA SER A 13 -4.75 -2.30 -9.39
C SER A 13 -4.44 -3.28 -10.53
N GLY A 14 -3.78 -4.39 -10.24
CA GLY A 14 -3.52 -5.48 -11.20
C GLY A 14 -4.82 -6.13 -11.68
N ALA A 15 -5.76 -6.42 -10.77
CA ALA A 15 -7.07 -6.99 -11.10
C ALA A 15 -7.89 -6.03 -11.98
N GLN A 16 -7.86 -4.73 -11.68
CA GLN A 16 -8.51 -3.70 -12.50
C GLN A 16 -7.90 -3.61 -13.91
N ASP A 17 -6.57 -3.63 -14.04
CA ASP A 17 -5.91 -3.58 -15.33
C ASP A 17 -6.18 -4.84 -16.16
N GLN A 18 -6.29 -6.00 -15.53
CA GLN A 18 -6.68 -7.25 -16.21
C GLN A 18 -8.09 -7.11 -16.82
N VAL A 19 -9.06 -6.56 -16.08
CA VAL A 19 -10.42 -6.31 -16.60
C VAL A 19 -10.38 -5.33 -17.76
N ARG A 20 -9.65 -4.22 -17.61
CA ARG A 20 -9.50 -3.22 -18.67
C ARG A 20 -8.90 -3.81 -19.94
N ARG A 21 -7.80 -4.57 -19.82
CA ARG A 21 -7.14 -5.22 -21.00
C ARG A 21 -8.06 -6.17 -21.73
N ALA A 22 -8.90 -6.90 -21.02
CA ALA A 22 -9.87 -7.77 -21.64
C ALA A 22 -10.97 -6.98 -22.38
N GLU A 23 -11.46 -5.90 -21.76
CA GLU A 23 -12.57 -5.11 -22.29
C GLU A 23 -12.15 -4.17 -23.43
N VAL A 24 -10.91 -3.67 -23.43
CA VAL A 24 -10.37 -2.79 -24.49
C VAL A 24 -10.36 -3.45 -25.87
N LYS A 25 -10.33 -4.78 -25.92
CA LYS A 25 -10.39 -5.55 -27.16
C LYS A 25 -11.73 -5.39 -27.89
N THR A 26 -12.81 -5.21 -27.12
CA THR A 26 -14.18 -5.05 -27.63
C THR A 26 -14.68 -3.60 -27.52
N LYS A 27 -14.04 -2.76 -26.73
CA LYS A 27 -14.36 -1.36 -26.48
C LYS A 27 -13.13 -0.48 -26.64
N PRO A 28 -12.78 -0.08 -27.87
CA PRO A 28 -11.59 0.73 -28.17
C PRO A 28 -11.55 2.07 -27.45
N ASP A 29 -12.71 2.64 -27.08
CA ASP A 29 -12.81 3.90 -26.32
C ASP A 29 -12.08 3.86 -24.97
N LEU A 30 -11.79 2.65 -24.44
CA LEU A 30 -10.95 2.46 -23.25
C LEU A 30 -9.46 2.64 -23.50
N ARG A 31 -9.02 2.87 -24.77
CA ARG A 31 -7.61 3.16 -25.05
C ARG A 31 -7.20 4.46 -24.35
N GLY A 32 -6.00 4.47 -23.79
CA GLY A 32 -5.49 5.62 -23.04
C GLY A 32 -6.01 5.73 -21.59
N SER A 33 -7.05 4.97 -21.19
CA SER A 33 -7.61 5.04 -19.82
C SER A 33 -6.66 4.52 -18.72
N ARG A 34 -5.61 3.76 -19.06
CA ARG A 34 -4.72 3.11 -18.10
C ARG A 34 -4.20 4.07 -17.03
N TRP A 35 -3.64 5.20 -17.47
CA TRP A 35 -3.02 6.16 -16.57
C TRP A 35 -4.04 6.90 -15.69
N ALA A 36 -5.22 7.21 -16.23
CA ALA A 36 -6.30 7.79 -15.44
C ALA A 36 -6.78 6.83 -14.32
N LEU A 37 -6.82 5.53 -14.62
CA LEU A 37 -7.23 4.50 -13.66
C LEU A 37 -6.18 4.22 -12.57
N LEU A 38 -4.89 4.46 -12.83
CA LEU A 38 -3.79 4.23 -11.89
C LEU A 38 -3.53 5.46 -11.01
N LYS A 39 -3.64 6.67 -11.57
CA LYS A 39 -3.38 7.92 -10.86
C LYS A 39 -4.46 8.22 -9.82
N ASP A 40 -4.07 8.97 -8.81
CA ASP A 40 -5.01 9.63 -7.90
C ASP A 40 -5.76 10.74 -8.65
N ALA A 41 -7.03 10.95 -8.30
CA ALA A 41 -7.90 11.95 -8.94
C ALA A 41 -7.31 13.38 -8.90
N ARG A 42 -6.56 13.69 -7.84
CA ARG A 42 -5.87 15.00 -7.70
C ARG A 42 -4.80 15.26 -8.75
N HIS A 43 -4.32 14.22 -9.42
CA HIS A 43 -3.26 14.30 -10.43
C HIS A 43 -3.78 14.03 -11.85
N TRP A 44 -5.10 14.03 -12.06
CA TRP A 44 -5.66 13.88 -13.40
C TRP A 44 -5.49 15.15 -14.22
N SER A 45 -5.13 14.99 -15.50
CA SER A 45 -5.28 16.05 -16.50
C SER A 45 -6.75 16.22 -16.87
N GLY A 46 -7.11 17.34 -17.51
CA GLY A 46 -8.48 17.58 -17.98
C GLY A 46 -9.00 16.44 -18.88
N ALA A 47 -8.17 15.92 -19.80
CA ALA A 47 -8.51 14.77 -20.64
C ALA A 47 -8.77 13.50 -19.81
N GLN A 48 -7.96 13.26 -18.77
CA GLN A 48 -8.15 12.12 -17.87
C GLN A 48 -9.42 12.26 -17.02
N LEU A 49 -9.73 13.47 -16.57
CA LEU A 49 -10.96 13.77 -15.85
C LEU A 49 -12.19 13.47 -16.72
N ASN A 50 -12.22 13.94 -17.95
CA ASN A 50 -13.31 13.67 -18.89
C ASN A 50 -13.47 12.18 -19.19
N MET A 51 -12.35 11.48 -19.41
CA MET A 51 -12.33 10.02 -19.58
C MET A 51 -12.94 9.30 -18.37
N MET A 52 -12.57 9.71 -17.15
CA MET A 52 -13.08 9.08 -15.94
C MET A 52 -14.55 9.42 -15.69
N HIS A 53 -15.03 10.62 -16.00
CA HIS A 53 -16.45 10.98 -15.94
C HIS A 53 -17.28 10.11 -16.91
N TRP A 54 -16.80 9.95 -18.14
CA TRP A 54 -17.43 9.07 -19.13
C TRP A 54 -17.45 7.62 -18.63
N LEU A 55 -16.30 7.14 -18.15
CA LEU A 55 -16.18 5.74 -17.66
C LEU A 55 -17.14 5.48 -16.49
N GLN A 56 -17.23 6.37 -15.52
CA GLN A 56 -18.09 6.19 -14.35
C GLN A 56 -19.58 6.12 -14.68
N ARG A 57 -20.01 6.81 -15.74
CA ARG A 57 -21.38 6.78 -16.26
C ARG A 57 -21.65 5.55 -17.15
N SER A 58 -20.60 4.90 -17.63
CA SER A 58 -20.72 3.72 -18.47
C SER A 58 -21.11 2.47 -17.68
N GLY A 59 -21.77 1.53 -18.33
CA GLY A 59 -22.04 0.19 -17.79
C GLY A 59 -20.85 -0.79 -17.90
N LEU A 60 -19.65 -0.31 -18.25
CA LEU A 60 -18.50 -1.13 -18.56
C LEU A 60 -17.98 -1.91 -17.35
N LYS A 61 -17.40 -3.07 -17.62
CA LYS A 61 -16.74 -3.91 -16.60
C LYS A 61 -15.58 -3.17 -15.95
N THR A 62 -14.84 -2.36 -16.71
CA THR A 62 -13.75 -1.51 -16.22
C THR A 62 -14.25 -0.46 -15.21
N ALA A 63 -15.42 0.13 -15.42
CA ALA A 63 -16.03 1.06 -14.46
C ALA A 63 -16.38 0.36 -13.13
N ARG A 64 -16.93 -0.87 -13.21
CA ARG A 64 -17.21 -1.68 -12.00
C ARG A 64 -15.92 -2.07 -11.26
N ALA A 65 -14.89 -2.47 -12.01
CA ALA A 65 -13.57 -2.79 -11.45
C ALA A 65 -12.95 -1.58 -10.73
N TRP A 66 -13.07 -0.40 -11.31
CA TRP A 66 -12.60 0.84 -10.68
C TRP A 66 -13.35 1.14 -9.38
N ARG A 67 -14.69 1.04 -9.35
CA ARG A 67 -15.48 1.23 -8.12
C ARG A 67 -15.09 0.23 -7.03
N LEU A 68 -14.85 -1.03 -7.37
CA LEU A 68 -14.38 -2.06 -6.43
C LEU A 68 -13.00 -1.70 -5.86
N LYS A 69 -12.07 -1.21 -6.69
CA LYS A 69 -10.76 -0.75 -6.23
C LYS A 69 -10.90 0.45 -5.29
N GLN A 70 -11.71 1.46 -5.64
CA GLN A 70 -11.90 2.64 -4.78
C GLN A 70 -12.54 2.25 -3.44
N ALA A 71 -13.53 1.37 -3.43
CA ALA A 71 -14.13 0.89 -2.20
C ALA A 71 -13.16 0.07 -1.33
N LEU A 72 -12.20 -0.65 -1.92
CA LEU A 72 -11.14 -1.30 -1.15
C LEU A 72 -10.16 -0.26 -0.59
N ARG A 73 -9.84 0.77 -1.38
CA ARG A 73 -8.96 1.86 -0.94
C ARG A 73 -9.56 2.61 0.25
N SER A 74 -10.88 2.88 0.24
CA SER A 74 -11.53 3.59 1.34
C SER A 74 -11.50 2.84 2.67
N VAL A 75 -11.31 1.51 2.67
CA VAL A 75 -11.08 0.75 3.89
C VAL A 75 -9.82 1.23 4.62
N TYR A 76 -8.80 1.67 3.88
CA TYR A 76 -7.51 2.12 4.41
C TYR A 76 -7.44 3.65 4.63
N GLU A 77 -8.53 4.37 4.44
CA GLU A 77 -8.57 5.80 4.76
C GLU A 77 -8.40 6.02 6.28
N THR A 78 -7.77 7.13 6.62
CA THR A 78 -7.44 7.47 8.01
C THR A 78 -8.68 7.60 8.89
N GLY A 79 -8.60 7.11 10.12
CA GLY A 79 -9.63 7.27 11.14
C GLY A 79 -10.49 6.04 11.41
N HIS A 80 -10.34 4.95 10.65
CA HIS A 80 -11.06 3.71 10.94
C HIS A 80 -10.42 2.93 12.08
N SER A 81 -11.23 2.52 13.06
CA SER A 81 -10.81 1.48 14.01
C SER A 81 -10.71 0.12 13.32
N ALA A 82 -9.96 -0.83 13.91
CA ALA A 82 -9.85 -2.19 13.38
C ALA A 82 -11.22 -2.87 13.20
N GLN A 83 -12.18 -2.56 14.08
CA GLN A 83 -13.55 -3.08 13.97
C GLN A 83 -14.30 -2.49 12.78
N GLN A 84 -14.22 -1.18 12.58
CA GLN A 84 -14.82 -0.50 11.42
C GLN A 84 -14.21 -0.98 10.11
N ALA A 85 -12.88 -1.05 10.04
CA ALA A 85 -12.17 -1.59 8.88
C ALA A 85 -12.59 -3.04 8.59
N GLY A 86 -12.78 -3.86 9.63
CA GLY A 86 -13.27 -5.23 9.52
C GLY A 86 -14.65 -5.31 8.85
N HIS A 87 -15.60 -4.50 9.30
CA HIS A 87 -16.94 -4.45 8.70
C HIS A 87 -16.92 -3.97 7.24
N LEU A 88 -16.12 -2.94 6.93
CA LEU A 88 -15.97 -2.45 5.57
C LEU A 88 -15.34 -3.51 4.66
N LEU A 89 -14.33 -4.22 5.16
CA LEU A 89 -13.64 -5.27 4.44
C LEU A 89 -14.57 -6.45 4.14
N ASP A 90 -15.39 -6.90 5.11
CA ASP A 90 -16.35 -7.98 4.94
C ASP A 90 -17.44 -7.62 3.91
N ARG A 91 -17.93 -6.39 3.94
CA ARG A 91 -18.86 -5.88 2.92
C ARG A 91 -18.22 -5.85 1.54
N TRP A 92 -16.98 -5.41 1.45
CA TRP A 92 -16.23 -5.40 0.20
C TRP A 92 -16.02 -6.81 -0.34
N ILE A 93 -15.58 -7.76 0.49
CA ILE A 93 -15.39 -9.18 0.11
C ILE A 93 -16.70 -9.75 -0.44
N SER A 94 -17.82 -9.50 0.24
CA SER A 94 -19.14 -9.96 -0.19
C SER A 94 -19.53 -9.38 -1.56
N TRP A 95 -19.28 -8.10 -1.79
CA TRP A 95 -19.53 -7.43 -3.07
C TRP A 95 -18.61 -7.96 -4.18
N ALA A 96 -17.31 -8.06 -3.93
CA ALA A 96 -16.32 -8.50 -4.91
C ALA A 96 -16.53 -9.98 -5.34
N ARG A 97 -17.02 -10.84 -4.45
CA ARG A 97 -17.37 -12.23 -4.80
C ARG A 97 -18.54 -12.32 -5.78
N ARG A 98 -19.47 -11.37 -5.73
CA ARG A 98 -20.70 -11.34 -6.56
C ARG A 98 -20.60 -10.43 -7.79
N CYS A 99 -19.47 -9.77 -7.99
CA CYS A 99 -19.32 -8.74 -9.03
C CYS A 99 -19.25 -9.27 -10.47
N ARG A 100 -19.18 -10.59 -10.67
CA ARG A 100 -19.02 -11.24 -11.99
C ARG A 100 -17.76 -10.78 -12.75
N LEU A 101 -16.71 -10.43 -12.04
CA LEU A 101 -15.38 -10.12 -12.58
C LEU A 101 -14.36 -11.13 -12.02
N PRO A 102 -13.92 -12.13 -12.80
CA PRO A 102 -13.07 -13.23 -12.29
C PRO A 102 -11.80 -12.74 -11.55
N ALA A 103 -11.19 -11.65 -12.03
CA ALA A 103 -10.02 -11.06 -11.38
C ALA A 103 -10.33 -10.56 -9.95
N PHE A 104 -11.49 -9.94 -9.75
CA PHE A 104 -11.90 -9.46 -8.42
C PHE A 104 -12.46 -10.57 -7.54
N THR A 105 -13.06 -11.60 -8.11
CA THR A 105 -13.48 -12.79 -7.34
C THR A 105 -12.26 -13.50 -6.75
N ARG A 106 -11.18 -13.66 -7.53
CA ARG A 106 -9.90 -14.20 -7.02
C ARG A 106 -9.29 -13.30 -5.94
N LEU A 107 -9.26 -11.99 -6.20
CA LEU A 107 -8.77 -11.02 -5.21
C LEU A 107 -9.56 -11.09 -3.89
N ALA A 108 -10.89 -11.22 -3.96
CA ALA A 108 -11.72 -11.36 -2.77
C ALA A 108 -11.39 -12.62 -1.96
N ALA A 109 -11.04 -13.73 -2.62
CA ALA A 109 -10.58 -14.94 -1.93
C ALA A 109 -9.24 -14.69 -1.22
N THR A 110 -8.29 -14.02 -1.89
CA THR A 110 -6.99 -13.63 -1.29
C THR A 110 -7.18 -12.71 -0.09
N VAL A 111 -7.97 -11.65 -0.23
CA VAL A 111 -8.24 -10.69 0.86
C VAL A 111 -8.91 -11.38 2.04
N ARG A 112 -9.86 -12.29 1.79
CA ARG A 112 -10.50 -13.09 2.84
C ARG A 112 -9.51 -13.99 3.57
N ALA A 113 -8.62 -14.67 2.86
CA ALA A 113 -7.60 -15.55 3.47
C ALA A 113 -6.62 -14.78 4.36
N HIS A 114 -6.36 -13.50 4.05
CA HIS A 114 -5.42 -12.65 4.79
C HIS A 114 -6.11 -11.59 5.67
N ARG A 115 -7.41 -11.74 5.93
CA ARG A 115 -8.24 -10.77 6.64
C ARG A 115 -7.64 -10.33 7.98
N ASP A 116 -7.22 -11.27 8.80
CA ASP A 116 -6.69 -10.99 10.14
C ASP A 116 -5.34 -10.25 10.05
N GLY A 117 -4.48 -10.62 9.10
CA GLY A 117 -3.23 -9.90 8.83
C GLY A 117 -3.46 -8.47 8.33
N ILE A 118 -4.54 -8.23 7.57
CA ILE A 118 -4.96 -6.89 7.14
C ILE A 118 -5.44 -6.08 8.35
N LEU A 119 -6.26 -6.67 9.23
CA LEU A 119 -6.78 -5.99 10.42
C LEU A 119 -5.69 -5.70 11.46
N GLU A 120 -4.60 -6.47 11.47
CA GLU A 120 -3.46 -6.21 12.34
C GLU A 120 -2.77 -4.86 12.00
N HIS A 121 -2.79 -4.44 10.73
CA HIS A 121 -2.34 -3.10 10.35
C HIS A 121 -3.09 -1.98 11.10
N PHE A 122 -4.41 -2.14 11.28
CA PHE A 122 -5.24 -1.15 11.99
C PHE A 122 -5.08 -1.21 13.51
N ARG A 123 -4.63 -2.34 14.06
CA ARG A 123 -4.37 -2.50 15.50
C ARG A 123 -2.99 -1.97 15.89
N SER A 124 -1.98 -2.33 15.10
CA SER A 124 -0.58 -2.00 15.40
C SER A 124 -0.20 -0.58 14.97
N GLY A 125 -0.90 0.01 14.00
CA GLY A 125 -0.50 1.26 13.35
C GLY A 125 0.83 1.19 12.60
N LEU A 126 1.45 0.00 12.53
CA LEU A 126 2.71 -0.21 11.84
C LEU A 126 2.46 -0.34 10.34
N SER A 127 3.09 0.51 9.56
CA SER A 127 3.16 0.36 8.11
C SER A 127 4.45 -0.35 7.71
N ASN A 128 4.42 -1.17 6.65
CA ASN A 128 5.64 -1.73 6.08
C ASN A 128 6.64 -0.64 5.67
N GLY A 129 6.15 0.54 5.26
CA GLY A 129 7.00 1.68 4.95
C GLY A 129 7.89 2.10 6.12
N PHE A 130 7.42 1.99 7.37
CA PHE A 130 8.26 2.21 8.55
C PHE A 130 9.34 1.13 8.67
N ILE A 131 8.97 -0.14 8.50
CA ILE A 131 9.90 -1.28 8.56
C ILE A 131 10.90 -1.20 7.41
N GLU A 132 10.45 -0.87 6.20
CA GLU A 132 11.32 -0.68 5.03
C GLU A 132 12.28 0.48 5.23
N ALA A 133 11.84 1.62 5.77
CA ALA A 133 12.69 2.75 6.10
C ALA A 133 13.75 2.37 7.15
N MET A 134 13.38 1.61 8.18
CA MET A 134 14.32 1.11 9.17
C MET A 134 15.33 0.13 8.56
N ASN A 135 14.87 -0.81 7.75
CA ASN A 135 15.76 -1.73 7.04
C ASN A 135 16.72 -0.97 6.11
N ALA A 136 16.25 0.04 5.39
CA ALA A 136 17.11 0.88 4.54
C ALA A 136 18.20 1.60 5.36
N GLN A 137 17.88 2.13 6.54
CA GLN A 137 18.86 2.75 7.43
C GLN A 137 19.90 1.75 7.93
N ILE A 138 19.48 0.54 8.32
CA ILE A 138 20.39 -0.53 8.75
C ILE A 138 21.31 -0.95 7.60
N GLN A 139 20.78 -1.12 6.39
CA GLN A 139 21.59 -1.45 5.21
C GLN A 139 22.56 -0.33 4.84
N ALA A 140 22.14 0.93 4.93
CA ALA A 140 23.03 2.07 4.72
C ALA A 140 24.17 2.12 5.74
N ALA A 141 23.89 1.86 7.02
CA ALA A 141 24.91 1.77 8.05
C ALA A 141 25.89 0.62 7.80
N LYS A 142 25.36 -0.56 7.42
CA LYS A 142 26.18 -1.71 7.03
C LYS A 142 27.11 -1.40 5.84
N ALA A 143 26.60 -0.72 4.83
CA ALA A 143 27.38 -0.32 3.66
C ALA A 143 28.49 0.68 4.00
N ARG A 144 28.20 1.70 4.86
CA ARG A 144 29.18 2.68 5.33
C ARG A 144 30.30 2.03 6.14
N ALA A 145 29.97 1.06 6.96
CA ALA A 145 30.93 0.32 7.79
C ALA A 145 31.69 -0.76 6.98
N LYS A 146 31.43 -0.92 5.69
CA LYS A 146 31.96 -2.02 4.87
C LYS A 146 31.68 -3.41 5.47
N GLY A 147 30.60 -3.53 6.23
CA GLY A 147 30.21 -4.70 7.01
C GLY A 147 30.53 -4.53 8.50
N TYR A 148 30.04 -5.45 9.31
CA TYR A 148 30.33 -5.54 10.73
C TYR A 148 31.02 -6.88 11.02
N ALA A 149 32.00 -6.85 11.91
CA ALA A 149 32.81 -8.03 12.24
C ALA A 149 31.98 -9.15 12.89
N THR A 150 30.91 -8.79 13.61
CA THR A 150 30.05 -9.75 14.31
C THR A 150 28.57 -9.39 14.16
N ASP A 151 27.70 -10.39 14.26
CA ASP A 151 26.25 -10.19 14.26
C ASP A 151 25.79 -9.36 15.46
N GLN A 152 26.47 -9.50 16.60
CA GLN A 152 26.19 -8.72 17.80
C GLN A 152 26.39 -7.22 17.57
N THR A 153 27.45 -6.83 16.86
CA THR A 153 27.71 -5.42 16.49
C THR A 153 26.62 -4.90 15.57
N LEU A 154 26.19 -5.70 14.56
CA LEU A 154 25.08 -5.34 13.68
C LEU A 154 23.77 -5.15 14.47
N ILE A 155 23.47 -6.04 15.40
CA ILE A 155 22.30 -5.97 16.27
C ILE A 155 22.33 -4.68 17.12
N ALA A 156 23.45 -4.40 17.78
CA ALA A 156 23.61 -3.20 18.60
C ALA A 156 23.43 -1.90 17.80
N ILE A 157 24.04 -1.81 16.63
CA ILE A 157 23.87 -0.66 15.71
C ILE A 157 22.43 -0.54 15.24
N SER A 158 21.77 -1.66 14.92
CA SER A 158 20.36 -1.67 14.53
C SER A 158 19.46 -1.11 15.64
N TYR A 159 19.68 -1.51 16.88
CA TYR A 159 18.99 -0.93 18.04
C TYR A 159 19.23 0.57 18.18
N LEU A 160 20.48 1.02 18.08
CA LEU A 160 20.82 2.45 18.16
C LEU A 160 20.13 3.28 17.08
N LEU A 161 20.11 2.80 15.84
CA LEU A 161 19.44 3.46 14.72
C LEU A 161 17.91 3.53 14.89
N CYS A 162 17.33 2.47 15.46
CA CYS A 162 15.87 2.34 15.60
C CYS A 162 15.34 3.00 16.88
N ALA A 163 16.14 3.15 17.91
CA ALA A 163 15.72 3.60 19.25
C ALA A 163 15.37 5.09 19.32
N ARG A 164 15.64 5.91 18.28
CA ARG A 164 15.42 7.37 18.27
C ARG A 164 15.88 8.02 19.58
N LEU A 165 17.11 7.72 19.99
CA LEU A 165 17.67 8.21 21.25
C LEU A 165 17.60 9.74 21.33
N LYS A 166 16.87 10.26 22.31
CA LYS A 166 16.73 11.72 22.55
C LYS A 166 17.95 12.31 23.26
N HIS A 167 18.70 11.48 23.99
CA HIS A 167 19.89 11.88 24.76
C HIS A 167 21.04 10.96 24.37
N LEU A 168 21.87 11.42 23.46
CA LEU A 168 23.18 10.79 23.21
C LEU A 168 24.17 11.26 24.23
N PRO A 169 25.05 10.40 24.80
CA PRO A 169 26.16 10.83 25.64
C PRO A 169 27.03 11.80 24.83
N ARG A 170 27.41 12.89 25.44
CA ARG A 170 28.37 13.85 24.83
C ARG A 170 29.65 13.10 24.52
N ASN A 171 30.20 13.35 23.33
CA ASN A 171 31.50 12.78 22.97
C ASN A 171 32.57 13.29 23.99
N PRO A 172 33.17 12.40 24.80
CA PRO A 172 34.11 12.81 25.82
C PRO A 172 35.39 13.49 25.24
N TRP A 173 35.66 13.27 23.96
CA TRP A 173 36.79 13.86 23.24
C TRP A 173 36.53 15.29 22.75
N LEU A 174 35.25 15.73 22.63
CA LEU A 174 34.90 17.11 22.28
C LEU A 174 34.90 18.06 23.51
N ALA A 175 35.05 17.55 24.74
CA ALA A 175 35.02 18.34 25.95
C ALA A 175 36.40 18.94 26.32
N ARG A 176 37.41 18.80 25.44
CA ARG A 176 38.81 19.26 25.74
C ARG A 176 39.25 20.53 25.02
N GLU A 177 38.35 21.23 24.32
CA GLU A 177 38.73 22.51 23.68
C GLU A 177 38.00 23.70 24.31
N THR A 178 38.19 23.92 25.63
CA THR A 178 37.95 25.21 26.28
C THR A 178 38.87 25.34 27.48
N THR A 179 40.13 25.68 27.22
CA THR A 179 40.99 26.41 28.16
C THR A 179 41.86 27.37 27.36
#